data_29b0812a3ab37d97737db19052fa0976
#
_entry.id   29b0812a3ab37d97737db19052fa0976
#
_cell.length_a   1.000
_cell.length_b   1.000
_cell.length_c   1.000
_cell.angle_alpha   90.00
_cell.angle_beta   90.00
_cell.angle_gamma   90.00
#
_symmetry.space_group_name_H-M   'P 1'
#
loop_
_entity.id
_entity.type
_entity.pdbx_description
1 polymer ?
#
loop_
_entity_poly.entity_id
_entity_poly.type
_entity_poly.pdbx_seq_one_letter_code
_entity_poly.pdbx_strand_id
1 'polypeptide(L)'
;MTSYKELGLVNTREMFKKAVAGGYAIPAFNFNTMEQMQAIVQAAVETKSPVIMQVSKGARAYANGTILRYMAQGAVEYAKELGCEKPEIVLHLDHGDSFEICKECIDNGFSSVMIDGSHLSFEENIALTKKVVDYAHQYDVTVEAELGVLAGVEDEVSAAESHYTQPGEVIEFATRTGCDSLAISIGTSHGAYKFTPAQCTKDPETGLLVPPPLAFDILAEIEKKLPGFPIVLHGSSSVPQEEVATINKFGGALPNAIGIPEEQLRKAAKSAVCKINIDSDSRLAMTAAIRQHFAEHPDHFDPRQYLKPARENMKKMYIHKIVEVLGSNGHLG
;
A
#
# COMPACT_ATOMS: atom_id res chain seq x y z
N MET A 1 3.87 19.78 -17.81
CA MET A 1 3.38 18.43 -17.44
C MET A 1 4.41 17.41 -17.90
N THR A 2 4.75 16.44 -17.04
CA THR A 2 5.62 15.30 -17.37
C THR A 2 4.73 14.06 -17.42
N SER A 3 4.75 13.32 -18.53
CA SER A 3 4.00 12.07 -18.63
C SER A 3 4.70 10.95 -17.84
N TYR A 4 3.95 10.11 -17.15
CA TYR A 4 4.51 8.92 -16.50
C TYR A 4 5.21 7.98 -17.50
N LYS A 5 4.77 7.97 -18.76
CA LYS A 5 5.39 7.18 -19.85
C LYS A 5 6.82 7.64 -20.15
N GLU A 6 7.09 8.94 -20.02
CA GLU A 6 8.45 9.49 -20.18
C GLU A 6 9.40 9.03 -19.06
N LEU A 7 8.85 8.67 -17.88
CA LEU A 7 9.59 8.13 -16.76
C LEU A 7 9.77 6.60 -16.83
N GLY A 8 9.20 5.95 -17.85
CA GLY A 8 9.20 4.49 -18.01
C GLY A 8 8.25 3.74 -17.07
N LEU A 9 7.34 4.46 -16.42
CA LEU A 9 6.33 3.88 -15.52
C LEU A 9 5.16 3.29 -16.31
N VAL A 10 4.38 2.43 -15.65
CA VAL A 10 3.09 1.91 -16.14
C VAL A 10 1.96 2.35 -15.22
N ASN A 11 0.70 2.32 -15.70
CA ASN A 11 -0.47 2.50 -14.83
C ASN A 11 -1.00 1.14 -14.31
N THR A 12 -2.05 1.19 -13.48
CA THR A 12 -2.56 -0.02 -12.80
C THR A 12 -3.50 -0.86 -13.66
N ARG A 13 -4.00 -0.36 -14.78
CA ARG A 13 -5.14 -0.97 -15.51
C ARG A 13 -4.90 -2.43 -15.90
N GLU A 14 -3.83 -2.71 -16.64
CA GLU A 14 -3.56 -4.08 -17.09
C GLU A 14 -3.04 -4.97 -15.96
N MET A 15 -2.26 -4.45 -15.02
CA MET A 15 -1.79 -5.26 -13.90
C MET A 15 -2.95 -5.66 -12.95
N PHE A 16 -3.93 -4.79 -12.71
CA PHE A 16 -5.10 -5.13 -11.89
C PHE A 16 -5.98 -6.18 -12.57
N LYS A 17 -6.18 -6.04 -13.87
CA LYS A 17 -6.91 -7.04 -14.66
C LYS A 17 -6.27 -8.43 -14.58
N LYS A 18 -4.93 -8.50 -14.72
CA LYS A 18 -4.18 -9.75 -14.56
C LYS A 18 -4.29 -10.28 -13.12
N ALA A 19 -4.18 -9.40 -12.11
CA ALA A 19 -4.24 -9.78 -10.70
C ALA A 19 -5.59 -10.37 -10.31
N VAL A 20 -6.69 -9.72 -10.69
CA VAL A 20 -8.06 -10.23 -10.45
C VAL A 20 -8.26 -11.58 -11.14
N ALA A 21 -7.86 -11.72 -12.41
CA ALA A 21 -7.98 -12.97 -13.15
C ALA A 21 -7.10 -14.10 -12.60
N GLY A 22 -5.92 -13.74 -12.05
CA GLY A 22 -4.93 -14.68 -11.52
C GLY A 22 -5.11 -15.04 -10.05
N GLY A 23 -5.97 -14.34 -9.30
CA GLY A 23 -6.20 -14.57 -7.88
C GLY A 23 -4.96 -14.24 -7.02
N TYR A 24 -4.31 -13.10 -7.29
CA TYR A 24 -3.22 -12.53 -6.51
C TYR A 24 -3.40 -11.02 -6.35
N ALA A 25 -2.69 -10.40 -5.43
CA ALA A 25 -2.73 -8.95 -5.24
C ALA A 25 -1.38 -8.31 -5.56
N ILE A 26 -1.40 -7.14 -6.19
CA ILE A 26 -0.20 -6.32 -6.42
C ILE A 26 0.19 -5.65 -5.10
N PRO A 27 1.47 -5.76 -4.68
CA PRO A 27 1.95 -5.05 -3.52
C PRO A 27 1.98 -3.55 -3.77
N ALA A 28 1.38 -2.77 -2.87
CA ALA A 28 1.50 -1.33 -2.85
C ALA A 28 2.28 -0.93 -1.60
N PHE A 29 3.57 -0.63 -1.81
CA PHE A 29 4.50 -0.31 -0.75
C PHE A 29 4.70 1.20 -0.64
N ASN A 30 4.40 1.73 0.55
CA ASN A 30 4.70 3.13 0.87
C ASN A 30 6.22 3.31 1.05
N PHE A 31 6.75 4.43 0.58
CA PHE A 31 8.14 4.77 0.76
C PHE A 31 8.33 6.26 1.05
N ASN A 32 9.37 6.59 1.81
CA ASN A 32 9.76 7.94 2.20
C ASN A 32 11.22 8.23 1.87
N THR A 33 12.03 7.19 1.66
CA THR A 33 13.49 7.28 1.52
C THR A 33 14.00 6.49 0.33
N MET A 34 15.21 6.83 -0.09
CA MET A 34 15.93 6.10 -1.16
C MET A 34 16.13 4.63 -0.80
N GLU A 35 16.44 4.31 0.46
CA GLU A 35 16.69 2.94 0.92
C GLU A 35 15.44 2.07 0.80
N GLN A 36 14.25 2.62 1.13
CA GLN A 36 12.98 1.92 0.92
C GLN A 36 12.74 1.66 -0.55
N MET A 37 12.89 2.68 -1.41
CA MET A 37 12.76 2.53 -2.86
C MET A 37 13.70 1.46 -3.43
N GLN A 38 14.97 1.48 -3.04
CA GLN A 38 15.94 0.48 -3.49
C GLN A 38 15.54 -0.95 -3.06
N ALA A 39 15.10 -1.12 -1.82
CA ALA A 39 14.65 -2.41 -1.31
C ALA A 39 13.41 -2.93 -2.03
N ILE A 40 12.44 -2.04 -2.32
CA ILE A 40 11.23 -2.38 -3.10
C ILE A 40 11.60 -2.85 -4.50
N VAL A 41 12.44 -2.10 -5.22
CA VAL A 41 12.86 -2.44 -6.59
C VAL A 41 13.62 -3.77 -6.61
N GLN A 42 14.57 -3.97 -5.69
CA GLN A 42 15.32 -5.22 -5.57
C GLN A 42 14.40 -6.42 -5.33
N ALA A 43 13.43 -6.28 -4.41
CA ALA A 43 12.47 -7.34 -4.11
C ALA A 43 11.57 -7.66 -5.33
N ALA A 44 11.06 -6.63 -6.00
CA ALA A 44 10.21 -6.79 -7.18
C ALA A 44 10.94 -7.51 -8.33
N VAL A 45 12.18 -7.11 -8.61
CA VAL A 45 13.01 -7.75 -9.66
C VAL A 45 13.34 -9.19 -9.30
N GLU A 46 13.80 -9.44 -8.07
CA GLU A 46 14.19 -10.79 -7.61
C GLU A 46 13.03 -11.78 -7.65
N THR A 47 11.84 -11.31 -7.29
CA THR A 47 10.61 -12.14 -7.29
C THR A 47 9.86 -12.13 -8.62
N LYS A 48 10.29 -11.34 -9.60
CA LYS A 48 9.59 -11.11 -10.88
C LYS A 48 8.14 -10.68 -10.64
N SER A 49 7.94 -9.69 -9.78
CA SER A 49 6.63 -9.15 -9.41
C SER A 49 6.44 -7.74 -9.96
N PRO A 50 5.26 -7.40 -10.51
CA PRO A 50 4.86 -6.01 -10.66
C PRO A 50 4.76 -5.34 -9.27
N VAL A 51 4.93 -4.02 -9.18
CA VAL A 51 4.89 -3.30 -7.91
C VAL A 51 4.31 -1.90 -8.05
N ILE A 52 3.58 -1.48 -7.02
CA ILE A 52 3.14 -0.10 -6.83
C ILE A 52 4.01 0.53 -5.74
N MET A 53 4.78 1.53 -6.14
CA MET A 53 5.48 2.43 -5.23
C MET A 53 4.55 3.59 -4.92
N GLN A 54 4.16 3.75 -3.66
CA GLN A 54 3.19 4.77 -3.30
C GLN A 54 3.71 5.73 -2.24
N VAL A 55 3.19 6.95 -2.28
CA VAL A 55 3.51 8.02 -1.34
C VAL A 55 2.22 8.71 -0.89
N SER A 56 2.10 8.91 0.42
CA SER A 56 1.09 9.78 1.00
C SER A 56 1.41 11.25 0.70
N LYS A 57 0.45 12.14 0.99
CA LYS A 57 0.66 13.59 0.94
C LYS A 57 1.86 14.02 1.80
N GLY A 58 1.98 13.47 3.02
CA GLY A 58 3.08 13.75 3.94
C GLY A 58 4.43 13.24 3.42
N ALA A 59 4.48 12.00 2.94
CA ALA A 59 5.68 11.43 2.33
C ALA A 59 6.14 12.23 1.10
N ARG A 60 5.18 12.67 0.26
CA ARG A 60 5.47 13.51 -0.89
C ARG A 60 6.03 14.89 -0.49
N ALA A 61 5.49 15.51 0.55
CA ALA A 61 6.00 16.78 1.06
C ALA A 61 7.41 16.62 1.66
N TYR A 62 7.65 15.53 2.40
CA TYR A 62 8.96 15.20 2.98
C TYR A 62 10.03 15.00 1.91
N ALA A 63 9.76 14.20 0.89
CA ALA A 63 10.73 13.87 -0.16
C ALA A 63 10.88 14.96 -1.23
N ASN A 64 9.94 15.88 -1.35
CA ASN A 64 9.79 16.85 -2.44
C ASN A 64 9.35 16.23 -3.78
N GLY A 65 8.31 16.80 -4.40
CA GLY A 65 7.72 16.25 -5.63
C GLY A 65 8.66 16.16 -6.83
N THR A 66 9.62 17.09 -6.96
CA THR A 66 10.63 17.03 -8.01
C THR A 66 11.60 15.87 -7.78
N ILE A 67 12.08 15.69 -6.55
CA ILE A 67 12.98 14.58 -6.20
C ILE A 67 12.26 13.24 -6.42
N LEU A 68 11.00 13.11 -5.98
CA LEU A 68 10.19 11.89 -6.18
C LEU A 68 10.07 11.50 -7.65
N ARG A 69 9.85 12.46 -8.54
CA ARG A 69 9.78 12.18 -9.96
C ARG A 69 11.06 11.54 -10.50
N TYR A 70 12.22 12.08 -10.13
CA TYR A 70 13.51 11.52 -10.55
C TYR A 70 13.85 10.23 -9.81
N MET A 71 13.42 10.06 -8.57
CA MET A 71 13.52 8.77 -7.87
C MET A 71 12.69 7.70 -8.57
N ALA A 72 11.48 8.01 -9.02
CA ALA A 72 10.63 7.05 -9.74
C ALA A 72 11.24 6.66 -11.10
N GLN A 73 11.78 7.62 -11.86
CA GLN A 73 12.54 7.32 -13.07
C GLN A 73 13.79 6.49 -12.75
N GLY A 74 14.53 6.86 -11.71
CA GLY A 74 15.69 6.10 -11.23
C GLY A 74 15.34 4.67 -10.81
N ALA A 75 14.16 4.44 -10.21
CA ALA A 75 13.67 3.12 -9.86
C ALA A 75 13.49 2.22 -11.10
N VAL A 76 12.94 2.77 -12.20
CA VAL A 76 12.79 2.06 -13.47
C VAL A 76 14.14 1.69 -14.06
N GLU A 77 15.06 2.65 -14.12
CA GLU A 77 16.42 2.39 -14.65
C GLU A 77 17.20 1.40 -13.76
N TYR A 78 17.08 1.53 -12.44
CA TYR A 78 17.68 0.59 -11.50
C TYR A 78 17.14 -0.83 -11.66
N ALA A 79 15.84 -1.01 -11.89
CA ALA A 79 15.28 -2.32 -12.21
C ALA A 79 15.88 -2.94 -13.47
N LYS A 80 16.13 -2.11 -14.51
CA LYS A 80 16.81 -2.55 -15.73
C LYS A 80 18.28 -2.96 -15.49
N GLU A 81 19.00 -2.20 -14.68
CA GLU A 81 20.37 -2.54 -14.26
C GLU A 81 20.43 -3.89 -13.52
N LEU A 82 19.38 -4.22 -12.76
CA LEU A 82 19.22 -5.51 -12.07
C LEU A 82 18.78 -6.66 -13.01
N GLY A 83 18.62 -6.39 -14.30
CA GLY A 83 18.29 -7.40 -15.32
C GLY A 83 16.80 -7.52 -15.66
N CYS A 84 15.94 -6.61 -15.18
CA CYS A 84 14.54 -6.57 -15.56
C CYS A 84 14.36 -5.67 -16.80
N GLU A 85 14.23 -6.27 -17.99
CA GLU A 85 14.14 -5.52 -19.25
C GLU A 85 12.85 -4.65 -19.34
N LYS A 86 11.76 -5.12 -18.76
CA LYS A 86 10.45 -4.45 -18.79
C LYS A 86 9.85 -4.37 -17.39
N PRO A 87 10.34 -3.44 -16.54
CA PRO A 87 9.80 -3.29 -15.21
C PRO A 87 8.35 -2.77 -15.23
N GLU A 88 7.47 -3.41 -14.49
CA GLU A 88 6.10 -2.94 -14.26
C GLU A 88 6.03 -2.23 -12.91
N ILE A 89 6.43 -0.95 -12.90
CA ILE A 89 6.45 -0.07 -11.72
C ILE A 89 5.42 1.04 -11.89
N VAL A 90 4.56 1.20 -10.90
CA VAL A 90 3.58 2.30 -10.78
C VAL A 90 4.07 3.28 -9.73
N LEU A 91 3.96 4.59 -10.00
CA LEU A 91 4.05 5.63 -8.98
C LEU A 91 2.63 6.10 -8.66
N HIS A 92 2.22 5.93 -7.39
CA HIS A 92 0.84 6.15 -6.94
C HIS A 92 0.77 7.17 -5.81
N LEU A 93 -0.19 8.10 -5.89
CA LEU A 93 -0.58 8.95 -4.76
C LEU A 93 -1.54 8.17 -3.87
N ASP A 94 -1.17 7.98 -2.62
CA ASP A 94 -1.95 7.32 -1.58
C ASP A 94 -2.71 8.39 -0.77
N HIS A 95 -4.02 8.22 -0.57
CA HIS A 95 -4.91 9.15 0.13
C HIS A 95 -4.80 10.62 -0.28
N GLY A 96 -5.02 10.91 -1.56
CA GLY A 96 -5.22 12.30 -2.01
C GLY A 96 -6.49 12.90 -1.40
N ASP A 97 -6.37 14.06 -0.76
CA ASP A 97 -7.46 14.74 -0.04
C ASP A 97 -8.21 15.80 -0.87
N SER A 98 -7.75 16.05 -2.09
CA SER A 98 -8.31 17.09 -2.96
C SER A 98 -8.02 16.85 -4.44
N PHE A 99 -8.84 17.43 -5.29
CA PHE A 99 -8.58 17.44 -6.73
C PHE A 99 -7.23 18.06 -7.06
N GLU A 100 -6.84 19.10 -6.35
CA GLU A 100 -5.63 19.86 -6.59
C GLU A 100 -4.37 19.01 -6.40
N ILE A 101 -4.29 18.20 -5.35
CA ILE A 101 -3.14 17.31 -5.12
C ILE A 101 -3.10 16.17 -6.14
N CYS A 102 -4.26 15.59 -6.49
CA CYS A 102 -4.33 14.56 -7.53
C CYS A 102 -3.86 15.13 -8.88
N LYS A 103 -4.36 16.31 -9.26
CA LYS A 103 -3.94 17.02 -10.48
C LYS A 103 -2.44 17.29 -10.47
N GLU A 104 -1.90 17.82 -9.38
CA GLU A 104 -0.47 18.11 -9.27
C GLU A 104 0.38 16.85 -9.41
N CYS A 105 -0.02 15.72 -8.81
CA CYS A 105 0.66 14.45 -8.98
C CYS A 105 0.63 13.97 -10.43
N ILE A 106 -0.53 14.01 -11.09
CA ILE A 106 -0.68 13.66 -12.51
C ILE A 106 0.23 14.52 -13.39
N ASP A 107 0.24 15.84 -13.17
CA ASP A 107 1.08 16.78 -13.91
C ASP A 107 2.58 16.55 -13.71
N ASN A 108 2.96 15.88 -12.62
CA ASN A 108 4.35 15.54 -12.26
C ASN A 108 4.74 14.07 -12.53
N GLY A 109 3.94 13.33 -13.29
CA GLY A 109 4.33 12.01 -13.79
C GLY A 109 3.91 10.83 -12.92
N PHE A 110 2.94 11.02 -12.02
CA PHE A 110 2.28 9.89 -11.37
C PHE A 110 1.44 9.12 -12.38
N SER A 111 1.50 7.80 -12.34
CA SER A 111 0.76 6.92 -13.25
C SER A 111 -0.56 6.43 -12.67
N SER A 112 -0.77 6.67 -11.38
CA SER A 112 -1.99 6.36 -10.64
C SER A 112 -2.16 7.33 -9.48
N VAL A 113 -3.39 7.70 -9.15
CA VAL A 113 -3.72 8.53 -7.99
C VAL A 113 -4.93 7.96 -7.27
N MET A 114 -4.95 8.09 -5.94
CA MET A 114 -6.15 7.86 -5.15
C MET A 114 -6.75 9.19 -4.72
N ILE A 115 -8.06 9.30 -4.82
CA ILE A 115 -8.86 10.35 -4.20
C ILE A 115 -9.71 9.76 -3.08
N ASP A 116 -9.50 10.24 -1.87
CA ASP A 116 -10.24 9.81 -0.68
C ASP A 116 -11.31 10.83 -0.30
N GLY A 117 -12.54 10.57 -0.74
CA GLY A 117 -13.75 11.29 -0.35
C GLY A 117 -14.62 10.53 0.65
N SER A 118 -14.10 9.49 1.29
CA SER A 118 -14.87 8.59 2.17
C SER A 118 -15.50 9.29 3.38
N HIS A 119 -14.93 10.41 3.81
CA HIS A 119 -15.42 11.26 4.90
C HIS A 119 -16.56 12.23 4.49
N LEU A 120 -16.83 12.35 3.19
CA LEU A 120 -17.89 13.17 2.62
C LEU A 120 -19.21 12.38 2.54
N SER A 121 -20.30 13.05 2.21
CA SER A 121 -21.52 12.36 1.81
C SER A 121 -21.32 11.55 0.52
N PHE A 122 -22.15 10.52 0.30
CA PHE A 122 -22.07 9.67 -0.89
C PHE A 122 -22.07 10.47 -2.20
N GLU A 123 -22.95 11.47 -2.31
CA GLU A 123 -23.04 12.35 -3.49
C GLU A 123 -21.81 13.25 -3.67
N GLU A 124 -21.29 13.81 -2.58
CA GLU A 124 -20.08 14.62 -2.62
C GLU A 124 -18.85 13.79 -2.96
N ASN A 125 -18.72 12.57 -2.43
CA ASN A 125 -17.66 11.63 -2.77
C ASN A 125 -17.72 11.28 -4.26
N ILE A 126 -18.90 10.96 -4.81
CA ILE A 126 -19.08 10.73 -6.24
C ILE A 126 -18.65 11.95 -7.07
N ALA A 127 -19.08 13.13 -6.68
CA ALA A 127 -18.76 14.36 -7.44
C ALA A 127 -17.26 14.65 -7.43
N LEU A 128 -16.60 14.51 -6.28
CA LEU A 128 -15.15 14.70 -6.14
C LEU A 128 -14.37 13.64 -6.93
N THR A 129 -14.72 12.37 -6.77
CA THR A 129 -14.07 11.26 -7.46
C THR A 129 -14.20 11.39 -8.96
N LYS A 130 -15.42 11.70 -9.47
CA LYS A 130 -15.64 11.90 -10.90
C LYS A 130 -14.81 13.05 -11.47
N LYS A 131 -14.68 14.16 -10.74
CA LYS A 131 -13.84 15.29 -11.15
C LYS A 131 -12.38 14.87 -11.35
N VAL A 132 -11.85 14.03 -10.47
CA VAL A 132 -10.48 13.49 -10.57
C VAL A 132 -10.37 12.52 -11.74
N VAL A 133 -11.33 11.61 -11.90
CA VAL A 133 -11.38 10.64 -13.01
C VAL A 133 -11.42 11.36 -14.37
N ASP A 134 -12.30 12.35 -14.53
CA ASP A 134 -12.44 13.10 -15.77
C ASP A 134 -11.14 13.84 -16.17
N TYR A 135 -10.33 14.25 -15.20
CA TYR A 135 -9.01 14.81 -15.44
C TYR A 135 -7.95 13.75 -15.75
N ALA A 136 -7.85 12.74 -14.89
CA ALA A 136 -6.81 11.70 -14.95
C ALA A 136 -6.86 10.88 -16.26
N HIS A 137 -8.06 10.51 -16.70
CA HIS A 137 -8.27 9.71 -17.90
C HIS A 137 -7.85 10.42 -19.21
N GLN A 138 -7.79 11.76 -19.23
CA GLN A 138 -7.23 12.52 -20.37
C GLN A 138 -5.75 12.21 -20.59
N TYR A 139 -5.05 11.77 -19.55
CA TYR A 139 -3.61 11.48 -19.56
C TYR A 139 -3.31 9.99 -19.37
N ASP A 140 -4.33 9.12 -19.48
CA ASP A 140 -4.22 7.68 -19.27
C ASP A 140 -3.71 7.29 -17.87
N VAL A 141 -3.96 8.14 -16.85
CA VAL A 141 -3.67 7.90 -15.45
C VAL A 141 -4.85 7.22 -14.79
N THR A 142 -4.62 6.17 -13.99
CA THR A 142 -5.67 5.45 -13.28
C THR A 142 -6.04 6.09 -11.96
N VAL A 143 -7.31 5.96 -11.57
CA VAL A 143 -7.86 6.54 -10.34
C VAL A 143 -8.42 5.46 -9.44
N GLU A 144 -7.92 5.43 -8.22
CA GLU A 144 -8.49 4.70 -7.10
C GLU A 144 -9.40 5.63 -6.30
N ALA A 145 -10.52 5.10 -5.83
CA ALA A 145 -11.42 5.82 -4.93
C ALA A 145 -11.64 5.01 -3.64
N GLU A 146 -12.33 5.59 -2.65
CA GLU A 146 -12.66 4.90 -1.40
C GLU A 146 -14.14 5.01 -1.08
N LEU A 147 -14.71 3.89 -0.63
CA LEU A 147 -16.09 3.79 -0.14
C LEU A 147 -16.12 3.00 1.18
N GLY A 148 -16.70 3.62 2.20
CA GLY A 148 -16.56 3.21 3.59
C GLY A 148 -15.45 4.00 4.28
N VAL A 149 -15.30 3.86 5.59
CA VAL A 149 -14.29 4.58 6.38
C VAL A 149 -13.46 3.58 7.18
N LEU A 150 -12.13 3.69 7.08
CA LEU A 150 -11.21 2.91 7.89
C LEU A 150 -10.83 3.67 9.16
N ALA A 151 -10.91 3.00 10.31
CA ALA A 151 -10.37 3.55 11.56
C ALA A 151 -8.84 3.58 11.58
N GLY A 152 -8.28 4.25 12.58
CA GLY A 152 -6.85 4.35 12.80
C GLY A 152 -6.23 5.65 12.31
N VAL A 153 -4.90 5.71 12.35
CA VAL A 153 -4.13 6.89 11.97
C VAL A 153 -3.02 6.47 11.01
N GLU A 154 -2.98 7.10 9.85
CA GLU A 154 -1.90 6.97 8.87
C GLU A 154 -1.61 8.34 8.28
N ASP A 155 -0.44 8.87 8.61
CA ASP A 155 -0.03 10.24 8.28
C ASP A 155 -1.13 11.28 8.65
N GLU A 156 -1.78 11.91 7.67
CA GLU A 156 -2.83 12.91 7.87
C GLU A 156 -4.24 12.31 7.93
N VAL A 157 -4.40 11.02 7.63
CA VAL A 157 -5.71 10.34 7.65
C VAL A 157 -5.97 9.77 9.04
N SER A 158 -7.10 10.13 9.64
CA SER A 158 -7.50 9.59 10.94
C SER A 158 -9.01 9.45 11.07
N ALA A 159 -9.46 8.30 11.60
CA ALA A 159 -10.84 8.08 11.97
C ALA A 159 -10.92 7.27 13.28
N ALA A 160 -11.85 7.64 14.16
CA ALA A 160 -12.05 6.97 15.44
C ALA A 160 -12.71 5.59 15.29
N GLU A 161 -13.59 5.44 14.29
CA GLU A 161 -14.37 4.23 14.05
C GLU A 161 -14.39 3.88 12.55
N SER A 162 -14.47 2.59 12.24
CA SER A 162 -14.66 2.11 10.88
C SER A 162 -16.15 2.09 10.51
N HIS A 163 -16.45 2.53 9.28
CA HIS A 163 -17.75 2.33 8.66
C HIS A 163 -17.57 1.40 7.47
N TYR A 164 -18.07 0.16 7.59
CA TYR A 164 -17.89 -0.85 6.55
C TYR A 164 -18.62 -0.45 5.26
N THR A 165 -17.99 -0.76 4.15
CA THR A 165 -18.54 -0.52 2.82
C THR A 165 -19.89 -1.23 2.67
N GLN A 166 -20.87 -0.49 2.14
CA GLN A 166 -22.19 -1.06 1.86
C GLN A 166 -22.21 -1.64 0.44
N PRO A 167 -22.32 -2.96 0.27
CA PRO A 167 -22.29 -3.58 -1.06
C PRO A 167 -23.37 -3.08 -2.02
N GLY A 168 -24.46 -2.52 -1.48
CA GLY A 168 -25.54 -1.91 -2.28
C GLY A 168 -25.10 -0.66 -3.04
N GLU A 169 -24.15 0.09 -2.50
CA GLU A 169 -23.69 1.37 -3.05
C GLU A 169 -22.55 1.21 -4.08
N VAL A 170 -21.84 0.09 -4.05
CA VAL A 170 -20.60 -0.09 -4.84
C VAL A 170 -20.83 0.03 -6.34
N ILE A 171 -21.91 -0.58 -6.87
CA ILE A 171 -22.22 -0.54 -8.31
C ILE A 171 -22.52 0.90 -8.75
N GLU A 172 -23.36 1.60 -7.99
CA GLU A 172 -23.74 2.96 -8.30
C GLU A 172 -22.51 3.88 -8.25
N PHE A 173 -21.70 3.75 -7.21
CA PHE A 173 -20.48 4.52 -7.04
C PHE A 173 -19.51 4.31 -8.20
N ALA A 174 -19.14 3.06 -8.49
CA ALA A 174 -18.22 2.74 -9.57
C ALA A 174 -18.73 3.19 -10.95
N THR A 175 -20.02 3.02 -11.21
CA THR A 175 -20.65 3.40 -12.49
C THR A 175 -20.69 4.93 -12.66
N ARG A 176 -21.05 5.67 -11.63
CA ARG A 176 -21.20 7.14 -11.69
C ARG A 176 -19.86 7.86 -11.68
N THR A 177 -18.86 7.31 -11.00
CA THR A 177 -17.51 7.91 -10.93
C THR A 177 -16.64 7.52 -12.10
N GLY A 178 -16.73 6.26 -12.57
CA GLY A 178 -15.82 5.69 -13.56
C GLY A 178 -14.41 5.44 -13.02
N CYS A 179 -14.23 5.29 -11.70
CA CYS A 179 -12.93 4.96 -11.10
C CYS A 179 -12.41 3.59 -11.58
N ASP A 180 -11.10 3.44 -11.62
CA ASP A 180 -10.44 2.22 -12.12
C ASP A 180 -10.32 1.14 -11.04
N SER A 181 -10.36 1.52 -9.76
CA SER A 181 -10.34 0.61 -8.61
C SER A 181 -11.02 1.25 -7.39
N LEU A 182 -11.42 0.43 -6.43
CA LEU A 182 -12.13 0.88 -5.24
C LEU A 182 -11.54 0.28 -3.97
N ALA A 183 -11.06 1.15 -3.08
CA ALA A 183 -10.73 0.79 -1.71
C ALA A 183 -12.00 0.60 -0.90
N ILE A 184 -12.06 -0.50 -0.13
CA ILE A 184 -13.21 -0.86 0.69
C ILE A 184 -12.81 -1.03 2.16
N SER A 185 -13.76 -0.79 3.05
CA SER A 185 -13.65 -1.03 4.49
C SER A 185 -14.35 -2.33 4.86
N ILE A 186 -13.57 -3.32 5.29
CA ILE A 186 -14.05 -4.65 5.74
C ILE A 186 -13.41 -5.10 7.06
N GLY A 187 -12.88 -4.16 7.85
CA GLY A 187 -12.28 -4.44 9.15
C GLY A 187 -10.76 -4.29 9.20
N THR A 188 -10.12 -3.80 8.14
CA THR A 188 -8.74 -3.31 8.20
C THR A 188 -8.69 -1.94 8.88
N SER A 189 -7.51 -1.51 9.34
CA SER A 189 -7.34 -0.25 10.06
C SER A 189 -5.94 0.32 9.81
N HIS A 190 -5.81 1.64 9.77
CA HIS A 190 -4.54 2.32 9.53
C HIS A 190 -3.57 2.22 10.74
N GLY A 191 -2.27 2.38 10.49
CA GLY A 191 -1.21 2.39 11.50
C GLY A 191 -0.83 1.02 12.05
N ALA A 192 0.03 1.00 13.09
CA ALA A 192 0.52 -0.20 13.74
C ALA A 192 -0.34 -0.66 14.94
N TYR A 193 -1.25 0.15 15.41
CA TYR A 193 -2.18 -0.10 16.51
C TYR A 193 -3.61 -0.27 15.98
N LYS A 194 -3.79 -1.28 15.13
CA LYS A 194 -5.06 -1.50 14.42
C LYS A 194 -6.18 -1.97 15.33
N PHE A 195 -5.84 -2.67 16.41
CA PHE A 195 -6.78 -3.25 17.36
C PHE A 195 -6.32 -3.00 18.79
N THR A 196 -7.26 -2.79 19.69
CA THR A 196 -6.98 -2.83 21.12
C THR A 196 -6.94 -4.29 21.61
N PRO A 197 -6.20 -4.60 22.69
CA PRO A 197 -6.22 -5.95 23.26
C PRO A 197 -7.61 -6.48 23.59
N ALA A 198 -8.55 -5.60 23.94
CA ALA A 198 -9.94 -5.97 24.25
C ALA A 198 -10.74 -6.45 23.02
N GLN A 199 -10.34 -6.04 21.82
CA GLN A 199 -10.95 -6.48 20.57
C GLN A 199 -10.39 -7.81 20.06
N CYS A 200 -9.28 -8.29 20.64
CA CYS A 200 -8.57 -9.50 20.24
C CYS A 200 -8.90 -10.68 21.13
N THR A 201 -8.79 -11.88 20.58
CA THR A 201 -8.72 -13.12 21.35
C THR A 201 -7.26 -13.51 21.57
N LYS A 202 -6.97 -14.18 22.68
CA LYS A 202 -5.62 -14.66 22.95
C LYS A 202 -5.49 -16.09 22.41
N ASP A 203 -4.55 -16.29 21.50
CA ASP A 203 -4.22 -17.63 21.01
C ASP A 203 -3.67 -18.48 22.17
N PRO A 204 -4.23 -19.67 22.44
CA PRO A 204 -3.86 -20.48 23.60
C PRO A 204 -2.48 -21.14 23.47
N GLU A 205 -1.96 -21.33 22.25
CA GLU A 205 -0.67 -21.99 22.01
C GLU A 205 0.48 -20.98 21.99
N THR A 206 0.31 -19.88 21.28
CA THR A 206 1.35 -18.85 21.09
C THR A 206 1.28 -17.73 22.12
N GLY A 207 0.12 -17.53 22.74
CA GLY A 207 -0.13 -16.41 23.65
C GLY A 207 -0.28 -15.06 22.95
N LEU A 208 -0.24 -15.01 21.61
CA LEU A 208 -0.40 -13.81 20.81
C LEU A 208 -1.86 -13.33 20.76
N LEU A 209 -2.02 -12.05 20.57
CA LEU A 209 -3.34 -11.44 20.36
C LEU A 209 -3.75 -11.59 18.88
N VAL A 210 -4.90 -12.22 18.67
CA VAL A 210 -5.49 -12.46 17.35
C VAL A 210 -6.66 -11.51 17.15
N PRO A 211 -6.63 -10.62 16.17
CA PRO A 211 -7.72 -9.70 15.88
C PRO A 211 -8.94 -10.43 15.30
N PRO A 212 -10.12 -9.77 15.30
CA PRO A 212 -11.32 -10.32 14.66
C PRO A 212 -11.09 -10.56 13.16
N PRO A 213 -11.80 -11.51 12.55
CA PRO A 213 -11.70 -11.76 11.12
C PRO A 213 -12.23 -10.57 10.31
N LEU A 214 -11.66 -10.38 9.12
CA LEU A 214 -12.20 -9.43 8.14
C LEU A 214 -13.61 -9.87 7.68
N ALA A 215 -14.45 -8.90 7.32
CA ALA A 215 -15.81 -9.15 6.83
C ALA A 215 -15.81 -9.67 5.38
N PHE A 216 -15.39 -10.92 5.20
CA PHE A 216 -15.33 -11.57 3.88
C PHE A 216 -16.68 -11.76 3.22
N ASP A 217 -17.77 -11.74 3.96
CA ASP A 217 -19.14 -11.74 3.47
C ASP A 217 -19.43 -10.46 2.66
N ILE A 218 -18.98 -9.31 3.15
CA ILE A 218 -19.07 -8.04 2.41
C ILE A 218 -18.26 -8.11 1.12
N LEU A 219 -17.01 -8.60 1.18
CA LEU A 219 -16.15 -8.75 -0.01
C LEU A 219 -16.81 -9.68 -1.04
N ALA A 220 -17.36 -10.82 -0.61
CA ALA A 220 -18.01 -11.77 -1.50
C ALA A 220 -19.30 -11.19 -2.14
N GLU A 221 -20.05 -10.37 -1.41
CA GLU A 221 -21.22 -9.69 -1.95
C GLU A 221 -20.84 -8.63 -2.98
N ILE A 222 -19.77 -7.85 -2.73
CA ILE A 222 -19.24 -6.88 -3.67
C ILE A 222 -18.79 -7.59 -4.95
N GLU A 223 -17.98 -8.66 -4.83
CA GLU A 223 -17.50 -9.45 -5.96
C GLU A 223 -18.64 -10.02 -6.82
N LYS A 224 -19.70 -10.49 -6.17
CA LYS A 224 -20.91 -10.96 -6.86
C LYS A 224 -21.64 -9.84 -7.61
N LYS A 225 -21.70 -8.63 -7.03
CA LYS A 225 -22.42 -7.49 -7.61
C LYS A 225 -21.61 -6.78 -8.72
N LEU A 226 -20.28 -6.80 -8.62
CA LEU A 226 -19.37 -6.11 -9.54
C LEU A 226 -18.23 -7.07 -9.95
N PRO A 227 -18.54 -8.16 -10.68
CA PRO A 227 -17.57 -9.21 -10.99
C PRO A 227 -16.40 -8.66 -11.83
N GLY A 228 -15.19 -8.99 -11.42
CA GLY A 228 -13.96 -8.60 -12.12
C GLY A 228 -13.52 -7.15 -11.90
N PHE A 229 -14.24 -6.37 -11.09
CA PHE A 229 -13.84 -5.02 -10.76
C PHE A 229 -12.70 -5.03 -9.72
N PRO A 230 -11.64 -4.20 -9.91
CA PRO A 230 -10.50 -4.15 -9.03
C PRO A 230 -10.83 -3.61 -7.64
N ILE A 231 -10.66 -4.42 -6.60
CA ILE A 231 -10.85 -4.04 -5.19
C ILE A 231 -9.50 -3.88 -4.51
N VAL A 232 -9.41 -2.91 -3.62
CA VAL A 232 -8.20 -2.54 -2.88
C VAL A 232 -8.44 -2.64 -1.38
N LEU A 233 -7.43 -3.10 -0.62
CA LEU A 233 -7.42 -3.04 0.84
C LEU A 233 -6.34 -2.09 1.34
N HIS A 234 -6.78 -1.09 2.09
CA HIS A 234 -5.95 -0.19 2.90
C HIS A 234 -5.82 -0.72 4.32
N GLY A 235 -4.94 -0.12 5.11
CA GLY A 235 -4.75 -0.47 6.52
C GLY A 235 -4.36 -1.93 6.75
N SER A 236 -3.62 -2.55 5.83
CA SER A 236 -3.43 -4.00 5.74
C SER A 236 -2.05 -4.49 6.18
N SER A 237 -1.21 -3.65 6.80
CA SER A 237 0.06 -4.10 7.38
C SER A 237 -0.16 -5.17 8.44
N SER A 238 0.68 -6.22 8.44
CA SER A 238 0.56 -7.33 9.38
C SER A 238 1.24 -7.09 10.72
N VAL A 239 2.06 -6.02 10.81
CA VAL A 239 2.81 -5.65 12.02
C VAL A 239 3.64 -6.84 12.53
N PRO A 240 4.72 -7.24 11.83
CA PRO A 240 5.52 -8.41 12.16
C PRO A 240 6.01 -8.35 13.61
N GLN A 241 5.62 -9.33 14.43
CA GLN A 241 5.89 -9.32 15.87
C GLN A 241 7.38 -9.44 16.20
N GLU A 242 8.16 -10.05 15.34
CA GLU A 242 9.62 -10.12 15.46
C GLU A 242 10.29 -8.74 15.34
N GLU A 243 9.79 -7.88 14.45
CA GLU A 243 10.27 -6.51 14.32
C GLU A 243 9.86 -5.65 15.53
N VAL A 244 8.63 -5.82 16.00
CA VAL A 244 8.15 -5.16 17.23
C VAL A 244 8.99 -5.57 18.43
N ALA A 245 9.27 -6.86 18.59
CA ALA A 245 10.12 -7.39 19.66
C ALA A 245 11.55 -6.83 19.57
N THR A 246 12.13 -6.77 18.38
CA THR A 246 13.46 -6.20 18.15
C THR A 246 13.50 -4.72 18.50
N ILE A 247 12.52 -3.94 18.05
CA ILE A 247 12.41 -2.52 18.40
C ILE A 247 12.34 -2.31 19.91
N ASN A 248 11.48 -3.08 20.58
CA ASN A 248 11.31 -2.97 22.05
C ASN A 248 12.58 -3.41 22.81
N LYS A 249 13.25 -4.47 22.36
CA LYS A 249 14.51 -4.94 22.94
C LYS A 249 15.61 -3.87 22.88
N PHE A 250 15.67 -3.12 21.81
CA PHE A 250 16.72 -2.11 21.56
C PHE A 250 16.24 -0.66 21.80
N GLY A 251 15.45 -0.46 22.87
CA GLY A 251 15.10 0.86 23.42
C GLY A 251 13.89 1.52 22.77
N GLY A 252 13.08 0.78 22.03
CA GLY A 252 11.76 1.21 21.57
C GLY A 252 10.66 0.98 22.60
N ALA A 253 9.46 1.48 22.29
CA ALA A 253 8.27 1.32 23.13
C ALA A 253 7.02 1.18 22.22
N LEU A 254 6.80 -0.04 21.72
CA LEU A 254 5.65 -0.40 20.90
C LEU A 254 4.81 -1.48 21.63
N PRO A 255 4.11 -1.12 22.73
CA PRO A 255 3.27 -2.09 23.43
C PRO A 255 2.01 -2.37 22.61
N ASN A 256 1.63 -3.64 22.52
CA ASN A 256 0.35 -4.06 21.90
C ASN A 256 0.16 -3.63 20.44
N ALA A 257 1.24 -3.51 19.67
CA ALA A 257 1.14 -3.30 18.23
C ALA A 257 0.62 -4.58 17.57
N ILE A 258 -0.54 -4.52 16.91
CA ILE A 258 -1.26 -5.67 16.33
C ILE A 258 -1.70 -5.30 14.93
N GLY A 259 -1.38 -6.16 13.96
CA GLY A 259 -1.74 -6.00 12.56
C GLY A 259 -2.77 -6.99 12.05
N ILE A 260 -2.98 -7.02 10.75
CA ILE A 260 -3.88 -7.97 10.09
C ILE A 260 -3.15 -9.31 9.89
N PRO A 261 -3.73 -10.45 10.29
CA PRO A 261 -3.15 -11.76 10.04
C PRO A 261 -2.90 -12.01 8.54
N GLU A 262 -1.72 -12.50 8.20
CA GLU A 262 -1.30 -12.68 6.79
C GLU A 262 -2.15 -13.70 6.04
N GLU A 263 -2.68 -14.72 6.72
CA GLU A 263 -3.62 -15.67 6.12
C GLU A 263 -4.93 -15.02 5.67
N GLN A 264 -5.38 -13.97 6.36
CA GLN A 264 -6.56 -13.20 5.93
C GLN A 264 -6.25 -12.34 4.70
N LEU A 265 -5.08 -11.74 4.65
CA LEU A 265 -4.61 -11.00 3.47
C LEU A 265 -4.45 -11.94 2.27
N ARG A 266 -3.87 -13.12 2.49
CA ARG A 266 -3.74 -14.16 1.45
C ARG A 266 -5.09 -14.64 0.94
N LYS A 267 -6.07 -14.78 1.82
CA LYS A 267 -7.44 -15.13 1.45
C LYS A 267 -8.08 -14.01 0.62
N ALA A 268 -7.92 -12.75 1.01
CA ALA A 268 -8.43 -11.61 0.25
C ALA A 268 -7.80 -11.50 -1.15
N ALA A 269 -6.48 -11.69 -1.27
CA ALA A 269 -5.75 -11.66 -2.53
C ALA A 269 -6.20 -12.76 -3.53
N LYS A 270 -6.81 -13.83 -3.06
CA LYS A 270 -7.38 -14.88 -3.92
C LYS A 270 -8.78 -14.59 -4.45
N SER A 271 -9.32 -13.43 -4.15
CA SER A 271 -10.63 -12.95 -4.62
C SER A 271 -10.47 -11.69 -5.49
N ALA A 272 -11.42 -10.77 -5.47
CA ALA A 272 -11.35 -9.52 -6.23
C ALA A 272 -10.33 -8.49 -5.71
N VAL A 273 -9.67 -8.75 -4.58
CA VAL A 273 -8.65 -7.84 -4.03
C VAL A 273 -7.37 -7.95 -4.87
N CYS A 274 -7.11 -6.92 -5.66
CA CYS A 274 -5.98 -6.87 -6.59
C CYS A 274 -4.83 -5.97 -6.14
N LYS A 275 -5.01 -5.18 -5.09
CA LYS A 275 -3.99 -4.31 -4.47
C LYS A 275 -4.13 -4.36 -2.96
N ILE A 276 -3.01 -4.47 -2.26
CA ILE A 276 -2.96 -4.41 -0.80
C ILE A 276 -1.87 -3.42 -0.39
N ASN A 277 -2.27 -2.43 0.43
CA ASN A 277 -1.36 -1.40 0.96
C ASN A 277 -0.56 -1.92 2.14
N ILE A 278 0.75 -1.71 2.10
CA ILE A 278 1.70 -2.09 3.16
C ILE A 278 2.63 -0.91 3.42
N ASP A 279 2.49 -0.30 4.60
CA ASP A 279 3.34 0.80 5.06
C ASP A 279 4.04 0.46 6.38
N SER A 280 3.28 0.25 7.46
CA SER A 280 3.84 0.04 8.81
C SER A 280 4.88 -1.06 8.87
N ASP A 281 4.75 -2.13 8.09
CA ASP A 281 5.69 -3.26 8.09
C ASP A 281 7.08 -2.82 7.62
N SER A 282 7.17 -1.94 6.62
CA SER A 282 8.45 -1.41 6.14
C SER A 282 9.09 -0.44 7.14
N ARG A 283 8.27 0.39 7.78
CA ARG A 283 8.73 1.28 8.85
C ARG A 283 9.28 0.50 10.04
N LEU A 284 8.63 -0.59 10.43
CA LEU A 284 9.08 -1.49 11.50
C LEU A 284 10.39 -2.20 11.13
N ALA A 285 10.47 -2.79 9.95
CA ALA A 285 11.67 -3.49 9.49
C ALA A 285 12.90 -2.55 9.43
N MET A 286 12.73 -1.34 8.93
CA MET A 286 13.77 -0.32 8.90
C MET A 286 14.22 0.08 10.31
N THR A 287 13.25 0.40 11.18
CA THR A 287 13.50 0.88 12.54
C THR A 287 14.17 -0.18 13.40
N ALA A 288 13.72 -1.44 13.31
CA ALA A 288 14.28 -2.56 14.04
C ALA A 288 15.77 -2.76 13.72
N ALA A 289 16.10 -2.81 12.42
CA ALA A 289 17.48 -2.98 11.99
C ALA A 289 18.40 -1.82 12.42
N ILE A 290 17.93 -0.57 12.33
CA ILE A 290 18.70 0.61 12.74
C ILE A 290 18.94 0.62 14.26
N ARG A 291 17.89 0.34 15.06
CA ARG A 291 18.00 0.29 16.53
C ARG A 291 18.95 -0.81 16.98
N GLN A 292 18.82 -2.01 16.42
CA GLN A 292 19.73 -3.13 16.70
C GLN A 292 21.16 -2.76 16.35
N HIS A 293 21.36 -2.19 15.14
CA HIS A 293 22.70 -1.80 14.69
C HIS A 293 23.39 -0.83 15.64
N PHE A 294 22.71 0.23 16.08
CA PHE A 294 23.28 1.21 17.01
C PHE A 294 23.55 0.63 18.40
N ALA A 295 22.76 -0.34 18.85
CA ALA A 295 23.00 -1.00 20.12
C ALA A 295 24.21 -1.95 20.06
N GLU A 296 24.40 -2.66 18.96
CA GLU A 296 25.49 -3.63 18.75
C GLU A 296 26.80 -2.98 18.31
N HIS A 297 26.73 -1.81 17.65
CA HIS A 297 27.85 -1.06 17.09
C HIS A 297 27.76 0.42 17.49
N PRO A 298 27.96 0.77 18.77
CA PRO A 298 27.74 2.13 19.28
C PRO A 298 28.73 3.17 18.74
N ASP A 299 29.83 2.74 18.14
CA ASP A 299 30.84 3.57 17.48
C ASP A 299 30.57 3.83 16.00
N HIS A 300 29.58 3.18 15.42
CA HIS A 300 29.22 3.38 14.01
C HIS A 300 28.38 4.65 13.82
N PHE A 301 28.83 5.56 12.97
CA PHE A 301 28.16 6.83 12.66
C PHE A 301 28.07 7.13 11.15
N ASP A 302 28.66 6.29 10.27
CA ASP A 302 28.48 6.40 8.82
C ASP A 302 27.09 5.89 8.44
N PRO A 303 26.22 6.69 7.77
CA PRO A 303 24.89 6.27 7.35
C PRO A 303 24.88 4.95 6.58
N ARG A 304 25.88 4.67 5.77
CA ARG A 304 25.99 3.42 5.01
C ARG A 304 26.07 2.18 5.90
N GLN A 305 26.62 2.31 7.10
CA GLN A 305 26.80 1.20 8.06
C GLN A 305 25.46 0.75 8.65
N TYR A 306 24.54 1.68 8.98
CA TYR A 306 23.27 1.37 9.61
C TYR A 306 22.09 1.34 8.61
N LEU A 307 22.17 2.05 7.48
CA LEU A 307 21.11 2.00 6.46
C LEU A 307 21.22 0.77 5.53
N LYS A 308 22.44 0.23 5.32
CA LYS A 308 22.60 -1.01 4.54
C LYS A 308 21.86 -2.20 5.18
N PRO A 309 22.09 -2.57 6.46
CA PRO A 309 21.32 -3.63 7.09
C PRO A 309 19.81 -3.33 7.16
N ALA A 310 19.41 -2.07 7.32
CA ALA A 310 18.01 -1.69 7.25
C ALA A 310 17.39 -1.98 5.88
N ARG A 311 18.09 -1.64 4.80
CA ARG A 311 17.65 -1.95 3.44
C ARG A 311 17.54 -3.45 3.19
N GLU A 312 18.50 -4.24 3.64
CA GLU A 312 18.46 -5.70 3.53
C GLU A 312 17.28 -6.31 4.32
N ASN A 313 16.99 -5.79 5.51
CA ASN A 313 15.84 -6.25 6.31
C ASN A 313 14.52 -5.91 5.63
N MET A 314 14.35 -4.68 5.14
CA MET A 314 13.17 -4.29 4.37
C MET A 314 13.00 -5.14 3.10
N LYS A 315 14.08 -5.40 2.36
CA LYS A 315 14.04 -6.28 1.17
C LYS A 315 13.51 -7.67 1.50
N LYS A 316 13.97 -8.28 2.58
CA LYS A 316 13.46 -9.59 3.04
C LYS A 316 11.97 -9.54 3.33
N MET A 317 11.52 -8.51 4.05
CA MET A 317 10.11 -8.29 4.34
C MET A 317 9.29 -8.13 3.06
N TYR A 318 9.74 -7.33 2.08
CA TYR A 318 9.03 -7.15 0.82
C TYR A 318 8.95 -8.46 0.01
N ILE A 319 10.03 -9.26 -0.04
CA ILE A 319 10.02 -10.57 -0.69
C ILE A 319 9.00 -11.50 -0.03
N HIS A 320 8.99 -11.56 1.30
CA HIS A 320 8.02 -12.34 2.05
C HIS A 320 6.57 -11.94 1.70
N LYS A 321 6.28 -10.63 1.69
CA LYS A 321 4.94 -10.15 1.32
C LYS A 321 4.56 -10.53 -0.11
N ILE A 322 5.45 -10.35 -1.05
CA ILE A 322 5.22 -10.68 -2.46
C ILE A 322 4.92 -12.17 -2.63
N VAL A 323 5.74 -13.03 -2.03
CA VAL A 323 5.68 -14.48 -2.27
C VAL A 323 4.62 -15.16 -1.42
N GLU A 324 4.67 -14.95 -0.10
CA GLU A 324 3.86 -15.75 0.84
C GLU A 324 2.47 -15.15 1.07
N VAL A 325 2.35 -13.82 1.01
CA VAL A 325 1.10 -13.14 1.36
C VAL A 325 0.28 -12.79 0.13
N LEU A 326 0.87 -12.08 -0.84
CA LEU A 326 0.14 -11.52 -1.97
C LEU A 326 0.11 -12.45 -3.19
N GLY A 327 1.15 -13.26 -3.38
CA GLY A 327 1.26 -14.23 -4.46
C GLY A 327 1.51 -13.60 -5.83
N SER A 328 2.09 -12.40 -5.88
CA SER A 328 2.38 -11.68 -7.12
C SER A 328 3.73 -12.05 -7.76
N ASN A 329 4.51 -12.93 -7.13
CA ASN A 329 5.77 -13.41 -7.68
C ASN A 329 5.56 -14.17 -9.01
N GLY A 330 6.45 -13.93 -9.98
CA GLY A 330 6.38 -14.57 -11.30
C GLY A 330 5.35 -13.96 -12.25
N HIS A 331 4.68 -12.87 -11.88
CA HIS A 331 3.63 -12.21 -12.66
C HIS A 331 4.09 -10.94 -13.39
N LEU A 332 5.39 -10.69 -13.47
CA LEU A 332 5.96 -9.62 -14.27
C LEU A 332 5.96 -10.02 -15.77
N GLY A 333 5.30 -9.22 -16.63
CA GLY A 333 5.26 -9.42 -18.09
C GLY A 333 3.87 -9.61 -18.66
#